data_4a25579875baf1497c57937e8ff1a846
#
_entry.id   4a25579875baf1497c57937e8ff1a846
#
_cell.length_a   1.000
_cell.length_b   1.000
_cell.length_c   1.000
_cell.angle_alpha   90.00
_cell.angle_beta   90.00
_cell.angle_gamma   90.00
#
_symmetry.space_group_name_H-M   'P 1'
#
loop_
_entity.id
_entity.type
_entity.pdbx_description
1 polymer ?
#
loop_
_entity_poly.entity_id
_entity_poly.type
_entity_poly.pdbx_seq_one_letter_code
_entity_poly.pdbx_strand_id
1 'polypeptide(L)'
;TLATLLFQVAHYALRPWPWIIVGLASIVVFPTLQSIQDAFPQMDPQFVQDDLAYPAMLTFLPSGLMGLVIASLVAAFMSTISTHLNWGASYMAHDFYNRFFNPHASEAQLVSVGRVSTVLLMVAASFFALTLQSAMDAFNIILQIGAGTGLIYLLRWFWWRINAWTEVTGMVVSLAVALFFKFGYPTLGLPVLESWQTPVSYTHLRAHETRIH
;
A
#
# COMPACT_ATOMS: atom_id res chain seq x y z
N THR A 1 -23.10 -17.30 -1.96
CA THR A 1 -24.27 -17.52 -1.07
C THR A 1 -24.79 -16.18 -0.54
N LEU A 2 -26.04 -16.14 -0.04
CA LEU A 2 -26.62 -14.94 0.57
C LEU A 2 -25.76 -14.41 1.74
N ALA A 3 -25.22 -15.29 2.56
CA ALA A 3 -24.36 -14.94 3.68
C ALA A 3 -23.08 -14.19 3.19
N THR A 4 -22.45 -14.64 2.13
CA THR A 4 -21.29 -13.99 1.53
C THR A 4 -21.65 -12.59 1.00
N LEU A 5 -22.81 -12.46 0.34
CA LEU A 5 -23.29 -11.17 -0.16
C LEU A 5 -23.56 -10.19 1.01
N LEU A 6 -24.27 -10.64 2.03
CA LEU A 6 -24.56 -9.81 3.22
C LEU A 6 -23.28 -9.41 3.95
N PHE A 7 -22.31 -10.33 4.06
CA PHE A 7 -21.01 -10.03 4.65
C PHE A 7 -20.27 -8.96 3.83
N GLN A 8 -20.23 -9.06 2.51
CA GLN A 8 -19.59 -8.07 1.65
C GLN A 8 -20.26 -6.70 1.76
N VAL A 9 -21.59 -6.66 1.72
CA VAL A 9 -22.35 -5.40 1.92
C VAL A 9 -22.02 -4.79 3.28
N ALA A 10 -22.07 -5.57 4.36
CA ALA A 10 -21.74 -5.08 5.70
C ALA A 10 -20.29 -4.59 5.77
N HIS A 11 -19.35 -5.33 5.19
CA HIS A 11 -17.92 -5.00 5.20
C HIS A 11 -17.61 -3.70 4.44
N TYR A 12 -18.17 -3.54 3.24
CA TYR A 12 -17.86 -2.37 2.40
C TYR A 12 -18.75 -1.15 2.72
N ALA A 13 -19.97 -1.36 3.15
CA ALA A 13 -20.89 -0.27 3.42
C ALA A 13 -20.83 0.25 4.87
N LEU A 14 -20.61 -0.61 5.88
CA LEU A 14 -20.67 -0.20 7.29
C LEU A 14 -19.29 0.03 7.91
N ARG A 15 -18.30 -0.78 7.57
CA ARG A 15 -16.97 -0.71 8.19
C ARG A 15 -16.22 0.61 7.97
N PRO A 16 -16.31 1.31 6.81
CA PRO A 16 -15.57 2.57 6.61
C PRO A 16 -16.08 3.75 7.43
N TRP A 17 -17.34 3.73 7.88
CA TRP A 17 -17.98 4.88 8.52
C TRP A 17 -17.26 5.45 9.74
N PRO A 18 -16.76 4.66 10.69
CA PRO A 18 -16.01 5.22 11.83
C PRO A 18 -14.81 6.08 11.38
N TRP A 19 -14.08 5.63 10.37
CA TRP A 19 -12.92 6.36 9.80
C TRP A 19 -13.37 7.63 9.08
N ILE A 20 -14.44 7.53 8.27
CA ILE A 20 -15.02 8.67 7.55
C ILE A 20 -15.51 9.73 8.56
N ILE A 21 -16.18 9.33 9.61
CA ILE A 21 -16.67 10.27 10.63
C ILE A 21 -15.51 10.99 11.32
N VAL A 22 -14.45 10.28 11.69
CA VAL A 22 -13.24 10.91 12.27
C VAL A 22 -12.59 11.85 11.26
N GLY A 23 -12.48 11.44 9.98
CA GLY A 23 -11.96 12.30 8.92
C GLY A 23 -12.79 13.57 8.72
N LEU A 24 -14.12 13.48 8.70
CA LEU A 24 -15.00 14.65 8.62
C LEU A 24 -14.90 15.54 9.86
N ALA A 25 -14.83 14.95 11.05
CA ALA A 25 -14.64 15.68 12.29
C ALA A 25 -13.30 16.41 12.32
N SER A 26 -12.23 15.81 11.75
CA SER A 26 -10.92 16.46 11.70
C SER A 26 -10.92 17.74 10.87
N ILE A 27 -11.71 17.81 9.80
CA ILE A 27 -11.85 19.04 8.99
C ILE A 27 -12.46 20.19 9.79
N VAL A 28 -13.34 19.87 10.75
CA VAL A 28 -13.96 20.87 11.63
C VAL A 28 -12.98 21.35 12.71
N VAL A 29 -12.19 20.43 13.27
CA VAL A 29 -11.24 20.72 14.35
C VAL A 29 -9.94 21.32 13.82
N PHE A 30 -9.43 20.80 12.71
CA PHE A 30 -8.21 21.19 12.03
C PHE A 30 -8.52 21.53 10.56
N PRO A 31 -9.07 22.70 10.25
CA PRO A 31 -9.50 23.05 8.90
C PRO A 31 -8.35 23.20 7.89
N THR A 32 -7.12 23.34 8.35
CA THR A 32 -5.93 23.46 7.52
C THR A 32 -4.76 22.70 8.13
N LEU A 33 -3.75 22.34 7.31
CA LEU A 33 -2.51 21.74 7.81
C LEU A 33 -1.79 22.68 8.78
N GLN A 34 -1.88 24.02 8.57
CA GLN A 34 -1.33 24.99 9.49
C GLN A 34 -1.96 24.88 10.88
N SER A 35 -3.27 24.62 11.00
CA SER A 35 -3.92 24.44 12.29
C SER A 35 -3.43 23.20 13.05
N ILE A 36 -2.99 22.15 12.34
CA ILE A 36 -2.32 21.00 12.94
C ILE A 36 -0.92 21.40 13.41
N GLN A 37 -0.17 22.13 12.59
CA GLN A 37 1.16 22.62 12.95
C GLN A 37 1.13 23.53 14.19
N ASP A 38 0.15 24.41 14.27
CA ASP A 38 -0.03 25.32 15.40
C ASP A 38 -0.38 24.57 16.70
N ALA A 39 -1.16 23.47 16.58
CA ALA A 39 -1.48 22.61 17.71
C ALA A 39 -0.29 21.76 18.19
N PHE A 40 0.63 21.41 17.27
CA PHE A 40 1.81 20.57 17.53
C PHE A 40 3.11 21.25 17.06
N PRO A 41 3.52 22.39 17.66
CA PRO A 41 4.65 23.21 17.16
C PRO A 41 6.01 22.52 17.24
N GLN A 42 6.16 21.46 18.04
CA GLN A 42 7.38 20.67 18.14
C GLN A 42 7.56 19.68 16.98
N MET A 43 6.55 19.51 16.12
CA MET A 43 6.63 18.63 14.98
C MET A 43 7.32 19.32 13.81
N ASP A 44 8.23 18.61 13.14
CA ASP A 44 8.88 19.15 11.95
C ASP A 44 7.82 19.36 10.83
N PRO A 45 7.77 20.58 10.25
CA PRO A 45 6.79 20.93 9.22
C PRO A 45 6.74 19.97 8.01
N GLN A 46 7.85 19.34 7.66
CA GLN A 46 7.90 18.37 6.56
C GLN A 46 7.01 17.13 6.77
N PHE A 47 6.69 16.80 8.03
CA PHE A 47 5.82 15.67 8.38
C PHE A 47 4.36 16.10 8.56
N VAL A 48 4.04 17.39 8.51
CA VAL A 48 2.67 17.88 8.64
C VAL A 48 1.95 17.72 7.30
N GLN A 49 1.27 16.60 7.17
CA GLN A 49 0.50 16.22 5.98
C GLN A 49 -0.91 15.76 6.40
N ASP A 50 -1.78 15.52 5.43
CA ASP A 50 -3.16 15.07 5.67
C ASP A 50 -3.24 13.79 6.50
N ASP A 51 -2.23 12.94 6.44
CA ASP A 51 -2.13 11.69 7.22
C ASP A 51 -2.12 11.93 8.73
N LEU A 52 -1.71 13.13 9.18
CA LEU A 52 -1.69 13.49 10.59
C LEU A 52 -3.06 13.82 11.17
N ALA A 53 -4.07 14.06 10.35
CA ALA A 53 -5.40 14.42 10.83
C ALA A 53 -5.97 13.36 11.80
N TYR A 54 -5.82 12.08 11.47
CA TYR A 54 -6.29 10.99 12.31
C TYR A 54 -5.51 10.88 13.65
N PRO A 55 -4.17 10.81 13.67
CA PRO A 55 -3.40 10.86 14.91
C PRO A 55 -3.70 12.10 15.78
N ALA A 56 -3.85 13.27 15.16
CA ALA A 56 -4.21 14.50 15.89
C ALA A 56 -5.57 14.37 16.59
N MET A 57 -6.55 13.77 15.94
CA MET A 57 -7.87 13.52 16.57
C MET A 57 -7.79 12.53 17.72
N LEU A 58 -6.84 11.59 17.75
CA LEU A 58 -6.68 10.66 18.87
C LEU A 58 -6.28 11.37 20.17
N THR A 59 -5.66 12.55 20.10
CA THR A 59 -5.25 13.31 21.29
C THR A 59 -6.43 13.79 22.15
N PHE A 60 -7.63 13.86 21.59
CA PHE A 60 -8.85 14.18 22.33
C PHE A 60 -9.41 13.01 23.15
N LEU A 61 -8.86 11.81 22.98
CA LEU A 61 -9.31 10.65 23.74
C LEU A 61 -8.76 10.68 25.17
N PRO A 62 -9.55 10.23 26.17
CA PRO A 62 -9.01 9.95 27.50
C PRO A 62 -7.84 8.98 27.43
N SER A 63 -6.84 9.14 28.30
CA SER A 63 -5.56 8.41 28.25
C SER A 63 -5.74 6.88 28.21
N GLY A 64 -6.69 6.31 28.94
CA GLY A 64 -6.97 4.86 28.89
C GLY A 64 -7.54 4.40 27.55
N LEU A 65 -8.45 5.16 26.96
CA LEU A 65 -9.04 4.84 25.65
C LEU A 65 -8.02 5.06 24.53
N MET A 66 -7.22 6.13 24.62
CA MET A 66 -6.12 6.36 23.68
C MET A 66 -5.14 5.21 23.68
N GLY A 67 -4.72 4.70 24.85
CA GLY A 67 -3.86 3.54 24.96
C GLY A 67 -4.44 2.28 24.32
N LEU A 68 -5.75 2.03 24.51
CA LEU A 68 -6.44 0.90 23.87
C LEU A 68 -6.47 1.03 22.34
N VAL A 69 -6.75 2.21 21.81
CA VAL A 69 -6.77 2.47 20.36
C VAL A 69 -5.37 2.30 19.78
N ILE A 70 -4.34 2.88 20.40
CA ILE A 70 -2.95 2.72 19.94
C ILE A 70 -2.55 1.24 19.96
N ALA A 71 -2.85 0.51 21.03
CA ALA A 71 -2.56 -0.92 21.11
C ALA A 71 -3.26 -1.72 20.00
N SER A 72 -4.52 -1.37 19.67
CA SER A 72 -5.25 -2.01 18.58
C SER A 72 -4.63 -1.73 17.21
N LEU A 73 -4.17 -0.50 16.97
CA LEU A 73 -3.47 -0.13 15.72
C LEU A 73 -2.14 -0.87 15.58
N VAL A 74 -1.36 -0.94 16.66
CA VAL A 74 -0.10 -1.70 16.69
C VAL A 74 -0.37 -3.19 16.43
N ALA A 75 -1.38 -3.77 17.06
CA ALA A 75 -1.75 -5.17 16.84
C ALA A 75 -2.19 -5.43 15.40
N ALA A 76 -2.97 -4.53 14.81
CA ALA A 76 -3.37 -4.62 13.40
C ALA A 76 -2.17 -4.53 12.45
N PHE A 77 -1.24 -3.60 12.73
CA PHE A 77 0.01 -3.48 11.99
C PHE A 77 0.86 -4.75 12.07
N MET A 78 1.09 -5.28 13.27
CA MET A 78 1.85 -6.51 13.48
C MET A 78 1.23 -7.71 12.77
N SER A 79 -0.09 -7.84 12.84
CA SER A 79 -0.83 -8.90 12.13
C SER A 79 -0.61 -8.82 10.61
N THR A 80 -0.73 -7.64 10.05
CA THR A 80 -0.58 -7.41 8.60
C THR A 80 0.86 -7.70 8.15
N ILE A 81 1.86 -7.12 8.82
CA ILE A 81 3.28 -7.33 8.50
C ILE A 81 3.66 -8.80 8.60
N SER A 82 3.27 -9.47 9.69
CA SER A 82 3.54 -10.90 9.89
C SER A 82 2.98 -11.76 8.77
N THR A 83 1.75 -11.48 8.33
CA THR A 83 1.10 -12.22 7.25
C THR A 83 1.83 -12.02 5.92
N HIS A 84 2.16 -10.78 5.56
CA HIS A 84 2.85 -10.49 4.29
C HIS A 84 4.27 -11.04 4.24
N LEU A 85 5.00 -10.94 5.35
CA LEU A 85 6.34 -11.53 5.45
C LEU A 85 6.30 -13.07 5.33
N ASN A 86 5.33 -13.71 5.98
CA ASN A 86 5.14 -15.16 5.86
C ASN A 86 4.82 -15.59 4.43
N TRP A 87 3.93 -14.88 3.75
CA TRP A 87 3.62 -15.17 2.35
C TRP A 87 4.85 -14.97 1.46
N GLY A 88 5.52 -13.84 1.58
CA GLY A 88 6.73 -13.56 0.81
C GLY A 88 7.81 -14.62 1.04
N ALA A 89 8.07 -14.98 2.29
CA ALA A 89 9.03 -16.01 2.65
C ALA A 89 8.63 -17.40 2.12
N SER A 90 7.34 -17.73 2.14
CA SER A 90 6.83 -18.99 1.58
C SER A 90 7.05 -19.07 0.06
N TYR A 91 6.75 -17.99 -0.68
CA TYR A 91 7.03 -17.94 -2.12
C TYR A 91 8.53 -18.06 -2.41
N MET A 92 9.38 -17.41 -1.63
CA MET A 92 10.84 -17.53 -1.80
C MET A 92 11.35 -18.95 -1.50
N ALA A 93 10.80 -19.62 -0.48
CA ALA A 93 11.24 -20.95 -0.11
C ALA A 93 10.68 -22.03 -1.03
N HIS A 94 9.37 -22.03 -1.29
CA HIS A 94 8.71 -23.13 -2.01
C HIS A 94 8.66 -22.89 -3.51
N ASP A 95 8.26 -21.68 -3.97
CA ASP A 95 8.06 -21.44 -5.39
C ASP A 95 9.36 -21.07 -6.10
N PHE A 96 10.30 -20.44 -5.41
CA PHE A 96 11.56 -20.04 -6.00
C PHE A 96 12.70 -21.01 -5.67
N TYR A 97 13.09 -21.16 -4.39
CA TYR A 97 14.23 -21.98 -4.00
C TYR A 97 14.01 -23.47 -4.29
N ASN A 98 12.91 -24.06 -3.82
CA ASN A 98 12.63 -25.47 -4.02
C ASN A 98 12.44 -25.81 -5.49
N ARG A 99 11.82 -24.92 -6.27
CA ARG A 99 11.51 -25.20 -7.67
C ARG A 99 12.72 -25.03 -8.59
N PHE A 100 13.56 -24.02 -8.38
CA PHE A 100 14.62 -23.65 -9.33
C PHE A 100 16.02 -24.01 -8.84
N PHE A 101 16.27 -24.09 -7.55
CA PHE A 101 17.61 -24.32 -7.00
C PHE A 101 17.78 -25.72 -6.42
N ASN A 102 16.85 -26.21 -5.64
CA ASN A 102 16.94 -27.52 -4.99
C ASN A 102 15.58 -28.22 -4.92
N PRO A 103 15.16 -28.95 -5.97
CA PRO A 103 13.89 -29.67 -6.00
C PRO A 103 13.75 -30.76 -4.93
N HIS A 104 14.84 -31.18 -4.32
CA HIS A 104 14.87 -32.21 -3.27
C HIS A 104 15.27 -31.63 -1.91
N ALA A 105 15.00 -30.32 -1.69
CA ALA A 105 15.28 -29.68 -0.42
C ALA A 105 14.54 -30.38 0.74
N SER A 106 15.26 -30.59 1.83
CA SER A 106 14.62 -31.07 3.06
C SER A 106 13.77 -29.99 3.70
N GLU A 107 12.78 -30.39 4.51
CA GLU A 107 11.92 -29.45 5.26
C GLU A 107 12.76 -28.47 6.11
N ALA A 108 13.86 -28.95 6.75
CA ALA A 108 14.75 -28.11 7.53
C ALA A 108 15.45 -27.04 6.68
N GLN A 109 15.80 -27.36 5.42
CA GLN A 109 16.38 -26.39 4.48
C GLN A 109 15.32 -25.36 4.06
N LEU A 110 14.11 -25.78 3.75
CA LEU A 110 13.01 -24.86 3.37
C LEU A 110 12.68 -23.90 4.52
N VAL A 111 12.62 -24.39 5.76
CA VAL A 111 12.44 -23.55 6.94
C VAL A 111 13.59 -22.55 7.11
N SER A 112 14.82 -22.96 6.87
CA SER A 112 15.99 -22.06 6.97
C SER A 112 15.93 -20.98 5.87
N VAL A 113 15.65 -21.35 4.63
CA VAL A 113 15.45 -20.41 3.52
C VAL A 113 14.31 -19.45 3.84
N GLY A 114 13.18 -19.94 4.35
CA GLY A 114 12.06 -19.11 4.75
C GLY A 114 12.46 -18.07 5.81
N ARG A 115 13.19 -18.47 6.85
CA ARG A 115 13.67 -17.53 7.89
C ARG A 115 14.60 -16.46 7.32
N VAL A 116 15.57 -16.84 6.51
CA VAL A 116 16.48 -15.89 5.85
C VAL A 116 15.68 -14.93 4.94
N SER A 117 14.77 -15.46 4.17
CA SER A 117 13.90 -14.66 3.29
C SER A 117 13.05 -13.66 4.09
N THR A 118 12.51 -14.06 5.25
CA THR A 118 11.75 -13.15 6.13
C THR A 118 12.61 -11.98 6.57
N VAL A 119 13.86 -12.24 7.01
CA VAL A 119 14.78 -11.18 7.43
C VAL A 119 15.13 -10.26 6.25
N LEU A 120 15.46 -10.82 5.09
CA LEU A 120 15.79 -10.04 3.89
C LEU A 120 14.62 -9.17 3.43
N LEU A 121 13.41 -9.72 3.41
CA LEU A 121 12.21 -8.98 3.06
C LEU A 121 11.92 -7.85 4.07
N MET A 122 12.11 -8.10 5.36
CA MET A 122 11.94 -7.09 6.40
C MET A 122 12.94 -5.94 6.23
N VAL A 123 14.22 -6.26 6.01
CA VAL A 123 15.27 -5.26 5.76
C VAL A 123 14.95 -4.45 4.50
N ALA A 124 14.62 -5.12 3.40
CA ALA A 124 14.26 -4.45 2.15
C ALA A 124 13.02 -3.55 2.31
N ALA A 125 11.99 -4.02 3.02
CA ALA A 125 10.79 -3.24 3.32
C ALA A 125 11.12 -2.01 4.18
N SER A 126 12.01 -2.15 5.16
CA SER A 126 12.45 -1.03 6.01
C SER A 126 13.20 0.03 5.20
N PHE A 127 14.11 -0.36 4.33
CA PHE A 127 14.80 0.57 3.43
C PHE A 127 13.83 1.27 2.49
N PHE A 128 12.87 0.52 1.93
CA PHE A 128 11.85 1.11 1.06
C PHE A 128 10.96 2.11 1.82
N ALA A 129 10.57 1.78 3.05
CA ALA A 129 9.76 2.67 3.89
C ALA A 129 10.45 4.02 4.15
N LEU A 130 11.79 4.06 4.27
CA LEU A 130 12.54 5.30 4.42
C LEU A 130 12.48 6.23 3.19
N THR A 131 12.09 5.72 2.03
CA THR A 131 11.92 6.52 0.79
C THR A 131 10.52 7.10 0.64
N LEU A 132 9.58 6.71 1.49
CA LEU A 132 8.19 7.17 1.46
C LEU A 132 8.04 8.37 2.39
N GLN A 133 7.33 9.38 1.93
CA GLN A 133 7.06 10.60 2.71
C GLN A 133 5.67 10.57 3.33
N SER A 134 4.73 9.84 2.70
CA SER A 134 3.35 9.75 3.17
C SER A 134 2.74 8.36 2.88
N ALA A 135 1.64 8.03 3.56
CA ALA A 135 0.86 6.83 3.26
C ALA A 135 0.26 6.88 1.84
N MET A 136 -0.07 8.08 1.35
CA MET A 136 -0.56 8.29 -0.01
C MET A 136 0.49 7.93 -1.06
N ASP A 137 1.78 8.20 -0.81
CA ASP A 137 2.88 7.76 -1.68
C ASP A 137 2.91 6.24 -1.84
N ALA A 138 2.83 5.51 -0.71
CA ALA A 138 2.79 4.06 -0.72
C ALA A 138 1.56 3.54 -1.49
N PHE A 139 0.40 4.13 -1.24
CA PHE A 139 -0.84 3.77 -1.91
C PHE A 139 -0.77 4.00 -3.42
N ASN A 140 -0.24 5.13 -3.86
CA ASN A 140 -0.04 5.44 -5.28
C ASN A 140 0.88 4.43 -5.96
N ILE A 141 1.97 4.00 -5.33
CA ILE A 141 2.87 2.97 -5.88
C ILE A 141 2.12 1.64 -6.04
N ILE A 142 1.36 1.23 -5.03
CA ILE A 142 0.55 -0.01 -5.09
C ILE A 142 -0.48 0.08 -6.22
N LEU A 143 -1.16 1.21 -6.37
CA LEU A 143 -2.12 1.43 -7.45
C LEU A 143 -1.44 1.40 -8.83
N GLN A 144 -0.25 1.99 -8.97
CA GLN A 144 0.50 1.96 -10.23
C GLN A 144 0.87 0.53 -10.64
N ILE A 145 1.38 -0.26 -9.70
CA ILE A 145 1.70 -1.67 -9.94
C ILE A 145 0.42 -2.46 -10.28
N GLY A 146 -0.64 -2.22 -9.52
CA GLY A 146 -1.93 -2.89 -9.69
C GLY A 146 -2.65 -2.54 -11.00
N ALA A 147 -2.51 -1.32 -11.49
CA ALA A 147 -3.20 -0.86 -12.71
C ALA A 147 -2.75 -1.65 -13.95
N GLY A 148 -1.45 -1.92 -14.08
CA GLY A 148 -0.94 -2.73 -15.20
C GLY A 148 -1.38 -4.19 -15.16
N THR A 149 -1.46 -4.77 -13.98
CA THR A 149 -1.89 -6.17 -13.81
C THR A 149 -3.41 -6.33 -13.82
N GLY A 150 -4.15 -5.34 -13.35
CA GLY A 150 -5.62 -5.40 -13.27
C GLY A 150 -6.29 -5.60 -14.62
N LEU A 151 -5.81 -4.90 -15.65
CA LEU A 151 -6.30 -5.07 -17.03
C LEU A 151 -6.04 -6.49 -17.55
N ILE A 152 -4.86 -7.06 -17.26
CA ILE A 152 -4.49 -8.42 -17.68
C ILE A 152 -5.40 -9.45 -17.01
N TYR A 153 -5.72 -9.28 -15.71
CA TYR A 153 -6.65 -10.16 -15.00
C TYR A 153 -8.08 -10.11 -15.58
N LEU A 154 -8.53 -8.94 -16.01
CA LEU A 154 -9.82 -8.82 -16.70
C LEU A 154 -9.77 -9.50 -18.07
N LEU A 155 -8.76 -9.20 -18.89
CA LEU A 155 -8.62 -9.76 -20.23
C LEU A 155 -8.47 -11.29 -20.22
N ARG A 156 -7.91 -11.86 -19.18
CA ARG A 156 -7.79 -13.32 -19.02
C ARG A 156 -9.13 -14.07 -19.14
N TRP A 157 -10.23 -13.44 -18.77
CA TRP A 157 -11.57 -14.02 -18.88
C TRP A 157 -12.14 -13.95 -20.30
N PHE A 158 -11.65 -13.04 -21.14
CA PHE A 158 -12.21 -12.73 -22.44
C PHE A 158 -11.26 -13.04 -23.60
N TRP A 159 -9.96 -13.16 -23.31
CA TRP A 159 -8.94 -13.34 -24.35
C TRP A 159 -8.07 -14.56 -24.10
N TRP A 160 -8.25 -15.59 -24.90
CA TRP A 160 -7.58 -16.89 -24.78
C TRP A 160 -6.04 -16.85 -24.91
N ARG A 161 -5.47 -15.78 -25.44
CA ARG A 161 -4.00 -15.63 -25.58
C ARG A 161 -3.30 -15.16 -24.30
N ILE A 162 -4.03 -14.73 -23.30
CA ILE A 162 -3.46 -14.36 -22.00
C ILE A 162 -2.99 -15.63 -21.29
N ASN A 163 -1.70 -15.67 -20.95
CA ASN A 163 -1.04 -16.77 -20.27
C ASN A 163 -0.20 -16.26 -19.08
N ALA A 164 0.41 -17.17 -18.32
CA ALA A 164 1.21 -16.84 -17.16
C ALA A 164 2.37 -15.87 -17.48
N TRP A 165 2.98 -16.00 -18.65
CA TRP A 165 4.04 -15.06 -19.08
C TRP A 165 3.53 -13.65 -19.29
N THR A 166 2.30 -13.50 -19.81
CA THR A 166 1.67 -12.19 -19.96
C THR A 166 1.47 -11.53 -18.58
N GLU A 167 1.04 -12.29 -17.58
CA GLU A 167 0.86 -11.81 -16.21
C GLU A 167 2.20 -11.38 -15.59
N VAL A 168 3.22 -12.25 -15.66
CA VAL A 168 4.56 -11.95 -15.13
C VAL A 168 5.17 -10.73 -15.82
N THR A 169 5.09 -10.67 -17.15
CA THR A 169 5.60 -9.53 -17.92
C THR A 169 4.88 -8.24 -17.53
N GLY A 170 3.55 -8.28 -17.41
CA GLY A 170 2.76 -7.14 -16.96
C GLY A 170 3.17 -6.64 -15.58
N MET A 171 3.38 -7.54 -14.62
CA MET A 171 3.85 -7.20 -13.27
C MET A 171 5.24 -6.56 -13.29
N VAL A 172 6.19 -7.17 -14.00
CA VAL A 172 7.58 -6.67 -14.09
C VAL A 172 7.63 -5.30 -14.76
N VAL A 173 6.92 -5.13 -15.88
CA VAL A 173 6.86 -3.86 -16.60
C VAL A 173 6.20 -2.78 -15.75
N SER A 174 5.06 -3.08 -15.11
CA SER A 174 4.37 -2.12 -14.23
C SER A 174 5.26 -1.68 -13.06
N LEU A 175 5.96 -2.62 -12.43
CA LEU A 175 6.92 -2.31 -11.36
C LEU A 175 8.07 -1.45 -11.88
N ALA A 176 8.68 -1.82 -13.01
CA ALA A 176 9.78 -1.07 -13.60
C ALA A 176 9.37 0.37 -13.95
N VAL A 177 8.18 0.54 -14.54
CA VAL A 177 7.60 1.85 -14.86
C VAL A 177 7.34 2.66 -13.58
N ALA A 178 6.74 2.06 -12.56
CA ALA A 178 6.48 2.74 -11.29
C ALA A 178 7.78 3.21 -10.62
N LEU A 179 8.80 2.37 -10.57
CA LEU A 179 10.13 2.72 -10.02
C LEU A 179 10.82 3.79 -10.85
N PHE A 180 10.75 3.71 -12.17
CA PHE A 180 11.31 4.74 -13.05
C PHE A 180 10.67 6.11 -12.78
N PHE A 181 9.34 6.20 -12.69
CA PHE A 181 8.67 7.47 -12.43
C PHE A 181 8.91 7.98 -11.01
N LYS A 182 9.04 7.10 -10.03
CA LYS A 182 9.33 7.51 -8.64
C LYS A 182 10.77 7.99 -8.45
N PHE A 183 11.74 7.29 -9.02
CA PHE A 183 13.16 7.52 -8.74
C PHE A 183 13.98 8.04 -9.93
N GLY A 184 13.72 7.54 -11.13
CA GLY A 184 14.49 7.88 -12.32
C GLY A 184 14.05 9.20 -12.96
N TYR A 185 12.74 9.41 -13.07
CA TYR A 185 12.21 10.60 -13.74
C TYR A 185 12.63 11.92 -13.06
N PRO A 186 12.58 12.08 -11.73
CA PRO A 186 13.03 13.29 -11.06
C PRO A 186 14.52 13.58 -11.28
N THR A 187 15.37 12.55 -11.42
CA THR A 187 16.81 12.73 -11.61
C THR A 187 17.16 13.25 -13.01
N LEU A 188 16.27 13.14 -13.98
CA LEU A 188 16.47 13.63 -15.35
C LEU A 188 16.20 15.13 -15.50
N GLY A 189 15.76 15.83 -14.44
CA GLY A 189 15.47 17.27 -14.50
C GLY A 189 14.33 17.64 -15.46
N LEU A 190 13.48 16.69 -15.82
CA LEU A 190 12.34 16.90 -16.69
C LEU A 190 11.20 17.62 -15.92
N PRO A 191 10.35 18.39 -16.62
CA PRO A 191 9.25 19.09 -15.97
C PRO A 191 8.34 18.11 -15.22
N VAL A 192 7.84 18.54 -14.05
CA VAL A 192 6.91 17.72 -13.27
C VAL A 192 5.73 17.35 -14.16
N LEU A 193 5.54 16.06 -14.35
CA LEU A 193 4.41 15.55 -15.12
C LEU A 193 3.13 15.83 -14.32
N GLU A 194 2.18 16.49 -14.94
CA GLU A 194 0.82 16.47 -14.41
C GLU A 194 0.34 15.01 -14.33
N SER A 195 -0.52 14.75 -13.38
CA SER A 195 -0.95 13.40 -13.02
C SER A 195 -1.54 12.57 -14.18
N TRP A 196 -2.06 13.21 -15.23
CA TRP A 196 -2.58 12.55 -16.44
C TRP A 196 -1.48 12.19 -17.45
N GLN A 197 -0.27 12.76 -17.31
CA GLN A 197 0.88 12.51 -18.18
C GLN A 197 1.73 11.33 -17.70
N THR A 198 1.52 10.86 -16.47
CA THR A 198 2.13 9.62 -16.00
C THR A 198 1.53 8.45 -16.76
N PRO A 199 2.36 7.64 -17.48
CA PRO A 199 1.82 6.70 -18.44
C PRO A 199 0.97 5.62 -17.80
N VAL A 200 -0.02 5.22 -18.55
CA VAL A 200 -0.80 3.97 -18.53
C VAL A 200 -1.22 3.38 -17.17
N SER A 201 -0.40 3.47 -16.14
CA SER A 201 -0.77 3.01 -14.79
C SER A 201 -1.80 3.91 -14.10
N TYR A 202 -1.91 5.18 -14.52
CA TYR A 202 -2.88 6.14 -14.01
C TYR A 202 -4.12 6.34 -14.89
N THR A 203 -4.17 5.77 -16.08
CA THR A 203 -5.16 6.14 -17.10
C THR A 203 -6.60 5.92 -16.72
N HIS A 204 -6.92 5.17 -15.70
CA HIS A 204 -8.32 4.91 -15.36
C HIS A 204 -8.81 5.55 -14.05
N LEU A 205 -7.93 5.96 -13.15
CA LEU A 205 -8.38 6.46 -11.84
C LEU A 205 -8.54 7.99 -11.78
N ARG A 206 -7.82 8.76 -12.59
CA ARG A 206 -7.92 10.24 -12.62
C ARG A 206 -8.72 10.86 -13.76
N ALA A 207 -9.19 10.09 -14.71
CA ALA A 207 -10.09 10.62 -15.75
C ALA A 207 -11.41 11.17 -15.17
N HIS A 208 -11.74 10.88 -13.92
CA HIS A 208 -12.91 11.39 -13.22
C HIS A 208 -12.67 12.67 -12.41
N GLU A 209 -11.45 12.97 -11.96
CA GLU A 209 -11.17 14.17 -11.16
C GLU A 209 -11.05 15.46 -11.99
N THR A 210 -10.64 15.36 -13.26
CA THR A 210 -10.49 16.53 -14.16
C THR A 210 -11.79 17.08 -14.73
N ARG A 211 -12.95 16.55 -14.35
CA ARG A 211 -14.27 17.07 -14.77
C ARG A 211 -14.97 17.98 -13.77
N ILE A 212 -14.31 18.34 -12.66
CA ILE A 212 -14.89 19.21 -11.61
C ILE A 212 -14.03 20.48 -11.44
N HIS A 213 -13.62 21.09 -12.54
CA HIS A 213 -13.18 22.49 -12.58
C HIS A 213 -13.74 23.17 -13.83
#